data_915ec91f739047d963134d29444bd06c
#
_entry.id   915ec91f739047d963134d29444bd06c
#
_cell.length_a   1.000
_cell.length_b   1.000
_cell.length_c   1.000
_cell.angle_alpha   90.00
_cell.angle_beta   90.00
_cell.angle_gamma   90.00
#
_symmetry.space_group_name_H-M   'P 1'
#
loop_
_entity.id
_entity.type
_entity.pdbx_description
1 polymer ?
#
loop_
_entity_poly.entity_id
_entity_poly.type
_entity_poly.pdbx_seq_one_letter_code
_entity_poly.pdbx_strand_id
1 'polypeptide(L)'
;TLLFSACGMTANTVSSPVEPTVKSNEKTAVNNKALVYFSKDISPVSLIKLYDKINQDIHGKVAIKIHTGEKNGPNILPREIVMALQQHVPDSNLVETNTFYKGDRYTTAGHRETLKVNGWDFCTVAIMDEEGAVMLPVKGGNHFQEMSIAKNMLNYDSMLVLTHFKGHTM
;
A
#
# COMPACT_ATOMS: atom_id res chain seq x y z
N THR A 1 14.97 -2.42 -8.50
CA THR A 1 14.84 -2.59 -7.03
C THR A 1 13.38 -2.46 -6.67
N LEU A 2 12.81 -3.49 -6.07
CA LEU A 2 11.43 -3.51 -5.56
C LEU A 2 11.46 -3.13 -4.08
N LEU A 3 10.61 -2.18 -3.68
CA LEU A 3 10.46 -1.76 -2.30
C LEU A 3 9.09 -2.20 -1.77
N PHE A 4 9.08 -2.89 -0.64
CA PHE A 4 7.89 -3.22 0.11
C PHE A 4 7.78 -2.35 1.35
N SER A 5 6.59 -1.83 1.60
CA SER A 5 6.20 -1.29 2.89
C SER A 5 4.86 -1.87 3.28
N ALA A 6 4.76 -2.45 4.45
CA ALA A 6 3.52 -2.94 5.04
C ALA A 6 3.13 -2.02 6.21
N CYS A 7 1.89 -1.55 6.21
CA CYS A 7 1.31 -0.77 7.29
C CYS A 7 0.01 -1.44 7.74
N GLY A 8 -0.02 -1.93 8.98
CA GLY A 8 -1.24 -2.44 9.61
C GLY A 8 -2.06 -1.28 10.21
N MET A 9 -3.35 -1.23 9.91
CA MET A 9 -4.28 -0.27 10.50
C MET A 9 -5.02 -0.96 11.65
N THR A 10 -4.73 -0.57 12.90
CA THR A 10 -5.48 -1.05 14.06
C THR A 10 -6.63 -0.13 14.39
N ALA A 11 -7.86 -0.64 14.35
CA ALA A 11 -9.03 0.04 14.88
C ALA A 11 -9.02 -0.06 16.41
N ASN A 12 -8.90 1.08 17.10
CA ASN A 12 -8.93 1.16 18.56
C ASN A 12 -10.37 1.16 19.06
N THR A 13 -10.74 0.13 19.84
CA THR A 13 -11.87 0.19 20.77
C THR A 13 -11.47 0.97 22.02
N VAL A 14 -12.26 1.99 22.35
CA VAL A 14 -12.07 2.85 23.53
C VAL A 14 -12.45 2.07 24.80
N SER A 15 -11.50 1.83 25.69
CA SER A 15 -11.75 1.48 27.10
C SER A 15 -11.05 2.47 28.03
N SER A 16 -11.77 2.87 29.10
CA SER A 16 -11.41 3.88 30.09
C SER A 16 -10.10 3.61 30.86
N PRO A 17 -9.48 4.66 31.44
CA PRO A 17 -8.10 4.58 31.94
C PRO A 17 -8.00 3.93 33.32
N VAL A 18 -7.06 3.00 33.43
CA VAL A 18 -6.50 2.54 34.72
C VAL A 18 -5.06 3.08 34.79
N GLU A 19 -4.77 3.86 35.83
CA GLU A 19 -3.42 4.38 36.12
C GLU A 19 -2.45 3.22 36.39
N PRO A 20 -1.26 3.20 35.81
CA PRO A 20 -0.22 2.28 36.22
C PRO A 20 0.85 2.96 37.08
N THR A 21 1.08 2.39 38.25
CA THR A 21 2.25 2.57 39.11
C THR A 21 3.55 2.34 38.35
N VAL A 22 4.41 3.37 38.33
CA VAL A 22 5.73 3.33 37.69
C VAL A 22 6.67 2.45 38.49
N LYS A 23 7.06 1.31 37.95
CA LYS A 23 8.29 0.59 38.33
C LYS A 23 9.35 0.89 37.29
N SER A 24 10.46 1.49 37.73
CA SER A 24 11.66 1.74 36.94
C SER A 24 12.28 0.42 36.48
N ASN A 25 12.12 0.09 35.20
CA ASN A 25 12.91 -0.99 34.58
C ASN A 25 14.01 -0.34 33.72
N GLU A 26 15.25 -0.67 34.06
CA GLU A 26 16.41 -0.40 33.20
C GLU A 26 16.14 -0.92 31.79
N LYS A 27 16.05 -0.02 30.83
CA LYS A 27 15.96 -0.34 29.41
C LYS A 27 17.34 -0.81 28.95
N THR A 28 17.54 -2.11 28.84
CA THR A 28 18.53 -2.67 27.91
C THR A 28 18.21 -2.09 26.54
N ALA A 29 19.17 -1.37 25.97
CA ALA A 29 19.05 -0.79 24.62
C ALA A 29 18.94 -1.94 23.61
N VAL A 30 17.72 -2.30 23.25
CA VAL A 30 17.45 -3.20 22.13
C VAL A 30 17.91 -2.46 20.88
N ASN A 31 18.80 -3.06 20.13
CA ASN A 31 19.33 -2.51 18.88
C ASN A 31 18.20 -2.55 17.82
N ASN A 32 17.31 -1.55 17.86
CA ASN A 32 16.09 -1.45 17.03
C ASN A 32 16.43 -1.00 15.60
N LYS A 33 17.29 -1.75 14.91
CA LYS A 33 17.47 -1.55 13.47
C LYS A 33 16.31 -2.19 12.72
N ALA A 34 15.72 -1.43 11.81
CA ALA A 34 14.71 -1.96 10.90
C ALA A 34 15.32 -3.07 10.02
N LEU A 35 14.59 -4.18 9.90
CA LEU A 35 15.00 -5.26 9.01
C LEU A 35 14.56 -4.93 7.58
N VAL A 36 15.49 -5.08 6.64
CA VAL A 36 15.25 -4.94 5.22
C VAL A 36 15.62 -6.25 4.52
N TYR A 37 14.68 -6.83 3.79
CA TYR A 37 14.90 -8.01 2.98
C TYR A 37 15.17 -7.61 1.53
N PHE A 38 16.18 -8.21 0.93
CA PHE A 38 16.63 -7.90 -0.42
C PHE A 38 16.80 -9.17 -1.25
N SER A 39 16.39 -9.12 -2.51
CA SER A 39 16.69 -10.14 -3.52
C SER A 39 17.22 -9.50 -4.80
N LYS A 40 18.18 -10.15 -5.43
CA LYS A 40 18.63 -9.82 -6.78
C LYS A 40 17.74 -10.45 -7.86
N ASP A 41 17.00 -11.49 -7.48
CA ASP A 41 16.05 -12.16 -8.36
C ASP A 41 14.69 -11.45 -8.31
N ILE A 42 14.21 -11.02 -9.49
CA ILE A 42 12.93 -10.32 -9.68
C ILE A 42 11.89 -11.29 -10.26
N SER A 43 11.95 -12.55 -9.89
CA SER A 43 10.94 -13.54 -10.27
C SER A 43 9.71 -13.49 -9.35
N PRO A 44 8.53 -13.99 -9.81
CA PRO A 44 7.36 -14.17 -8.95
C PRO A 44 7.67 -14.96 -7.68
N VAL A 45 8.46 -16.02 -7.78
CA VAL A 45 8.85 -16.87 -6.64
C VAL A 45 9.66 -16.10 -5.61
N SER A 46 10.60 -15.27 -6.07
CA SER A 46 11.42 -14.46 -5.18
C SER A 46 10.60 -13.38 -4.49
N LEU A 47 9.65 -12.75 -5.21
CA LEU A 47 8.75 -11.77 -4.64
C LEU A 47 7.87 -12.37 -3.54
N ILE A 48 7.29 -13.54 -3.78
CA ILE A 48 6.49 -14.26 -2.77
C ILE A 48 7.33 -14.56 -1.52
N LYS A 49 8.57 -15.06 -1.69
CA LYS A 49 9.48 -15.30 -0.56
C LYS A 49 9.80 -14.03 0.24
N LEU A 50 9.88 -12.87 -0.40
CA LEU A 50 10.04 -11.59 0.29
C LEU A 50 8.78 -11.20 1.05
N TYR A 51 7.61 -11.36 0.43
CA TYR A 51 6.31 -11.12 1.08
C TYR A 51 6.16 -11.98 2.34
N ASP A 52 6.48 -13.27 2.27
CA ASP A 52 6.39 -14.21 3.40
C ASP A 52 7.29 -13.84 4.59
N LYS A 53 8.27 -12.93 4.38
CA LYS A 53 9.12 -12.41 5.46
C LYS A 53 8.52 -11.17 6.16
N ILE A 54 7.58 -10.48 5.54
CA ILE A 54 7.05 -9.20 6.02
C ILE A 54 5.55 -9.21 6.27
N ASN A 55 4.87 -10.35 6.07
CA ASN A 55 3.41 -10.45 6.09
C ASN A 55 2.80 -10.61 7.49
N GLN A 56 3.59 -10.54 8.56
CA GLN A 56 3.14 -10.85 9.93
C GLN A 56 2.01 -9.93 10.41
N ASP A 57 2.00 -8.66 9.94
CA ASP A 57 0.98 -7.68 10.29
C ASP A 57 -0.07 -7.48 9.18
N ILE A 58 0.00 -8.29 8.10
CA ILE A 58 -0.98 -8.24 7.01
C ILE A 58 -2.16 -9.14 7.38
N HIS A 59 -3.35 -8.56 7.43
CA HIS A 59 -4.58 -9.27 7.80
C HIS A 59 -5.80 -8.66 7.13
N GLY A 60 -6.93 -9.39 7.18
CA GLY A 60 -8.22 -8.98 6.64
C GLY A 60 -8.17 -8.73 5.13
N LYS A 61 -8.94 -7.74 4.67
CA LYS A 61 -8.95 -7.34 3.27
C LYS A 61 -7.74 -6.50 2.92
N VAL A 62 -6.94 -6.94 1.96
CA VAL A 62 -5.63 -6.37 1.63
C VAL A 62 -5.67 -5.54 0.35
N ALA A 63 -5.30 -4.27 0.46
CA ALA A 63 -5.04 -3.41 -0.70
C ALA A 63 -3.60 -3.61 -1.18
N ILE A 64 -3.41 -4.14 -2.38
CA ILE A 64 -2.08 -4.16 -3.03
C ILE A 64 -1.95 -2.90 -3.88
N LYS A 65 -1.30 -1.86 -3.32
CA LYS A 65 -1.07 -0.60 -4.02
C LYS A 65 0.06 -0.74 -5.02
N ILE A 66 -0.25 -0.48 -6.27
CA ILE A 66 0.70 -0.50 -7.38
C ILE A 66 0.70 0.84 -8.12
N HIS A 67 1.67 1.01 -9.01
CA HIS A 67 1.63 2.04 -10.05
C HIS A 67 1.29 1.37 -11.38
N THR A 68 0.11 1.63 -11.90
CA THR A 68 -0.43 0.99 -13.10
C THR A 68 0.18 1.52 -14.41
N GLY A 69 0.94 2.62 -14.33
CA GLY A 69 1.62 3.25 -15.46
C GLY A 69 0.73 4.18 -16.27
N GLU A 70 1.37 5.03 -17.05
CA GLU A 70 0.70 5.83 -18.07
C GLU A 70 0.26 4.92 -19.24
N LYS A 71 -0.72 5.36 -20.02
CA LYS A 71 -1.26 4.62 -21.16
C LYS A 71 -0.14 4.29 -22.17
N ASN A 72 0.06 3.00 -22.43
CA ASN A 72 1.19 2.48 -23.21
C ASN A 72 2.57 2.92 -22.67
N GLY A 73 2.65 3.34 -21.42
CA GLY A 73 3.89 3.83 -20.85
C GLY A 73 4.94 2.74 -20.65
N PRO A 74 6.23 3.13 -20.71
CA PRO A 74 7.32 2.23 -20.35
C PRO A 74 7.39 2.04 -18.83
N ASN A 75 8.17 1.04 -18.41
CA ASN A 75 8.57 0.85 -17.01
C ASN A 75 7.41 0.59 -16.03
N ILE A 76 6.29 0.03 -16.49
CA ILE A 76 5.28 -0.52 -15.59
C ILE A 76 5.76 -1.85 -14.99
N LEU A 77 5.28 -2.18 -13.81
CA LEU A 77 5.60 -3.47 -13.18
C LEU A 77 5.21 -4.64 -14.11
N PRO A 78 6.02 -5.68 -14.23
CA PRO A 78 5.66 -6.89 -14.97
C PRO A 78 4.37 -7.49 -14.38
N ARG A 79 3.30 -7.63 -15.20
CA ARG A 79 1.99 -8.12 -14.76
C ARG A 79 2.06 -9.49 -14.11
N GLU A 80 2.91 -10.38 -14.63
CA GLU A 80 3.11 -11.73 -14.09
C GLU A 80 3.54 -11.74 -12.61
N ILE A 81 4.44 -10.82 -12.23
CA ILE A 81 4.91 -10.69 -10.85
C ILE A 81 3.78 -10.18 -9.94
N VAL A 82 3.04 -9.17 -10.41
CA VAL A 82 1.92 -8.59 -9.67
C VAL A 82 0.77 -9.60 -9.53
N MET A 83 0.47 -10.32 -10.61
CA MET A 83 -0.55 -11.38 -10.63
C MET A 83 -0.21 -12.49 -9.63
N ALA A 84 1.03 -12.98 -9.63
CA ALA A 84 1.47 -14.03 -8.73
C ALA A 84 1.37 -13.59 -7.26
N LEU A 85 1.75 -12.35 -6.94
CA LEU A 85 1.59 -11.82 -5.58
C LEU A 85 0.11 -11.69 -5.20
N GLN A 86 -0.72 -11.13 -6.07
CA GLN A 86 -2.15 -10.95 -5.79
C GLN A 86 -2.85 -12.30 -5.56
N GLN A 87 -2.51 -13.34 -6.33
CA GLN A 87 -3.05 -14.69 -6.13
C GLN A 87 -2.55 -15.37 -4.85
N HIS A 88 -1.36 -14.98 -4.37
CA HIS A 88 -0.78 -15.52 -3.14
C HIS A 88 -1.32 -14.85 -1.88
N VAL A 89 -1.69 -13.56 -1.95
CA VAL A 89 -2.20 -12.80 -0.80
C VAL A 89 -3.71 -13.00 -0.67
N PRO A 90 -4.19 -13.67 0.39
CA PRO A 90 -5.63 -13.91 0.58
C PRO A 90 -6.42 -12.61 0.68
N ASP A 91 -7.68 -12.63 0.21
CA ASP A 91 -8.63 -11.49 0.25
C ASP A 91 -8.00 -10.18 -0.19
N SER A 92 -7.27 -10.21 -1.30
CA SER A 92 -6.59 -9.04 -1.83
C SER A 92 -7.10 -8.63 -3.20
N ASN A 93 -6.98 -7.34 -3.49
CA ASN A 93 -7.09 -6.81 -4.84
C ASN A 93 -6.11 -5.66 -5.07
N LEU A 94 -5.87 -5.35 -6.34
CA LEU A 94 -5.02 -4.22 -6.71
C LEU A 94 -5.77 -2.91 -6.47
N VAL A 95 -5.02 -1.89 -6.05
CA VAL A 95 -5.57 -0.55 -5.85
C VAL A 95 -4.65 0.51 -6.45
N GLU A 96 -5.27 1.60 -6.90
CA GLU A 96 -4.61 2.78 -7.45
C GLU A 96 -5.45 4.03 -7.15
N THR A 97 -4.92 5.22 -7.42
CA THR A 97 -5.65 6.50 -7.36
C THR A 97 -5.56 7.21 -8.71
N ASN A 98 -6.50 8.09 -9.00
CA ASN A 98 -6.38 8.99 -10.12
C ASN A 98 -5.15 9.90 -9.95
N THR A 99 -4.64 10.46 -11.04
CA THR A 99 -3.53 11.42 -10.98
C THR A 99 -4.04 12.81 -10.63
N PHE A 100 -3.25 13.57 -9.89
CA PHE A 100 -3.55 14.97 -9.60
C PHE A 100 -3.34 15.87 -10.83
N TYR A 101 -2.41 15.52 -11.71
CA TYR A 101 -2.14 16.22 -12.96
C TYR A 101 -3.01 15.71 -14.10
N LYS A 102 -3.27 16.56 -15.09
CA LYS A 102 -4.05 16.22 -16.29
C LYS A 102 -3.33 15.15 -17.13
N GLY A 103 -4.07 14.15 -17.58
CA GLY A 103 -3.60 13.03 -18.38
C GLY A 103 -4.66 11.95 -18.49
N ASP A 104 -4.31 10.80 -19.05
CA ASP A 104 -5.25 9.69 -19.28
C ASP A 104 -5.84 9.14 -17.97
N ARG A 105 -5.11 9.26 -16.84
CA ARG A 105 -5.53 8.79 -15.52
C ARG A 105 -6.09 9.89 -14.61
N TYR A 106 -6.36 11.08 -15.15
CA TYR A 106 -6.91 12.21 -14.37
C TYR A 106 -8.37 11.99 -13.96
N THR A 107 -9.13 11.26 -14.77
CA THR A 107 -10.52 10.88 -14.46
C THR A 107 -10.63 9.38 -14.28
N THR A 108 -11.56 8.93 -13.43
CA THR A 108 -11.81 7.50 -13.20
C THR A 108 -12.11 6.74 -14.50
N ALA A 109 -12.89 7.35 -15.42
CA ALA A 109 -13.19 6.73 -16.72
C ALA A 109 -11.92 6.56 -17.58
N GLY A 110 -11.11 7.60 -17.72
CA GLY A 110 -9.83 7.52 -18.44
C GLY A 110 -8.84 6.56 -17.79
N HIS A 111 -8.80 6.56 -16.46
CA HIS A 111 -7.95 5.61 -15.72
C HIS A 111 -8.37 4.15 -15.97
N ARG A 112 -9.66 3.82 -15.93
CA ARG A 112 -10.17 2.48 -16.26
C ARG A 112 -9.81 2.04 -17.68
N GLU A 113 -9.86 2.97 -18.65
CA GLU A 113 -9.40 2.69 -20.01
C GLU A 113 -7.89 2.43 -20.06
N THR A 114 -7.10 3.23 -19.34
CA THR A 114 -5.64 3.02 -19.22
C THR A 114 -5.31 1.67 -18.60
N LEU A 115 -6.05 1.23 -17.59
CA LEU A 115 -5.89 -0.10 -16.99
C LEU A 115 -6.06 -1.21 -18.03
N LYS A 116 -7.10 -1.13 -18.87
CA LYS A 116 -7.32 -2.12 -19.95
C LYS A 116 -6.18 -2.13 -20.96
N VAL A 117 -5.78 -0.95 -21.43
CA VAL A 117 -4.69 -0.82 -22.42
C VAL A 117 -3.37 -1.38 -21.88
N ASN A 118 -3.12 -1.18 -20.59
CA ASN A 118 -1.90 -1.66 -19.94
C ASN A 118 -2.00 -3.13 -19.46
N GLY A 119 -3.13 -3.82 -19.70
CA GLY A 119 -3.31 -5.24 -19.38
C GLY A 119 -3.46 -5.54 -17.89
N TRP A 120 -4.13 -4.62 -17.15
CA TRP A 120 -4.49 -4.79 -15.74
C TRP A 120 -5.91 -5.34 -15.58
N ASP A 121 -6.25 -6.38 -16.33
CA ASP A 121 -7.60 -6.97 -16.40
C ASP A 121 -7.68 -8.38 -15.77
N PHE A 122 -6.57 -8.91 -15.26
CA PHE A 122 -6.54 -10.23 -14.61
C PHE A 122 -7.18 -10.26 -13.21
N CYS A 123 -7.38 -9.10 -12.59
CA CYS A 123 -8.12 -8.94 -11.34
C CYS A 123 -8.75 -7.54 -11.25
N THR A 124 -9.62 -7.35 -10.28
CA THR A 124 -10.20 -6.02 -10.03
C THR A 124 -9.11 -5.05 -9.56
N VAL A 125 -9.02 -3.89 -10.22
CA VAL A 125 -8.24 -2.75 -9.76
C VAL A 125 -9.22 -1.68 -9.25
N ALA A 126 -9.23 -1.45 -7.95
CA ALA A 126 -10.06 -0.42 -7.34
C ALA A 126 -9.37 0.95 -7.45
N ILE A 127 -10.10 1.96 -7.92
CA ILE A 127 -9.64 3.35 -7.93
C ILE A 127 -10.13 3.98 -6.63
N MET A 128 -9.22 4.15 -5.68
CA MET A 128 -9.57 4.42 -4.28
C MET A 128 -10.25 5.78 -4.06
N ASP A 129 -10.00 6.75 -4.93
CA ASP A 129 -10.56 8.11 -4.87
C ASP A 129 -11.78 8.32 -5.81
N GLU A 130 -12.31 7.26 -6.43
CA GLU A 130 -13.48 7.38 -7.32
C GLU A 130 -14.75 7.86 -6.60
N GLU A 131 -14.87 7.61 -5.31
CA GLU A 131 -15.94 8.10 -4.45
C GLU A 131 -15.55 9.36 -3.66
N GLY A 132 -14.43 10.00 -4.02
CA GLY A 132 -13.92 11.18 -3.36
C GLY A 132 -12.95 10.88 -2.23
N ALA A 133 -12.82 11.85 -1.32
CA ALA A 133 -11.87 11.82 -0.20
C ALA A 133 -12.58 11.97 1.15
N VAL A 134 -11.89 11.59 2.20
CA VAL A 134 -12.30 11.75 3.60
C VAL A 134 -11.14 12.34 4.41
N MET A 135 -11.46 13.22 5.36
CA MET A 135 -10.48 13.75 6.30
C MET A 135 -10.31 12.79 7.47
N LEU A 136 -9.08 12.39 7.74
CA LEU A 136 -8.76 11.57 8.91
C LEU A 136 -7.80 12.32 9.85
N PRO A 137 -7.99 12.16 11.19
CA PRO A 137 -7.09 12.76 12.16
C PRO A 137 -5.71 12.10 12.10
N VAL A 138 -4.67 12.94 12.19
CA VAL A 138 -3.26 12.50 12.29
C VAL A 138 -2.86 12.50 13.75
N LYS A 139 -2.89 11.33 14.39
CA LYS A 139 -2.52 11.18 15.79
C LYS A 139 -1.03 11.46 15.99
N GLY A 140 -0.71 12.46 16.83
CA GLY A 140 0.66 12.87 17.13
C GLY A 140 1.36 13.59 15.97
N GLY A 141 0.63 14.12 15.01
CA GLY A 141 1.20 14.89 13.90
C GLY A 141 1.78 16.23 14.37
N ASN A 142 3.02 16.53 13.96
CA ASN A 142 3.68 17.80 14.27
C ASN A 142 3.23 18.95 13.35
N HIS A 143 2.90 18.66 12.11
CA HIS A 143 2.57 19.65 11.07
C HIS A 143 1.10 19.61 10.66
N PHE A 144 0.49 18.43 10.65
CA PHE A 144 -0.89 18.24 10.24
C PHE A 144 -1.68 17.57 11.36
N GLN A 145 -2.87 18.11 11.65
CA GLN A 145 -3.81 17.51 12.62
C GLN A 145 -4.77 16.54 11.93
N GLU A 146 -4.97 16.71 10.62
CA GLU A 146 -5.77 15.84 9.78
C GLU A 146 -5.21 15.79 8.36
N MET A 147 -5.51 14.73 7.62
CA MET A 147 -5.14 14.56 6.22
C MET A 147 -6.31 14.02 5.40
N SER A 148 -6.41 14.51 4.17
CA SER A 148 -7.34 13.99 3.17
C SER A 148 -6.78 12.71 2.57
N ILE A 149 -7.56 11.63 2.63
CA ILE A 149 -7.23 10.36 1.99
C ILE A 149 -8.34 9.91 1.05
N ALA A 150 -8.03 9.05 0.11
CA ALA A 150 -9.01 8.43 -0.77
C ALA A 150 -10.05 7.64 0.04
N LYS A 151 -11.36 7.89 -0.18
CA LYS A 151 -12.44 7.34 0.64
C LYS A 151 -12.45 5.82 0.66
N ASN A 152 -12.23 5.18 -0.48
CA ASN A 152 -12.25 3.71 -0.60
C ASN A 152 -11.07 3.01 0.07
N MET A 153 -10.06 3.75 0.55
CA MET A 153 -8.99 3.21 1.38
C MET A 153 -9.52 2.63 2.70
N LEU A 154 -10.64 3.16 3.20
CA LEU A 154 -11.31 2.67 4.42
C LEU A 154 -11.94 1.28 4.27
N ASN A 155 -12.01 0.74 3.06
CA ASN A 155 -12.55 -0.60 2.79
C ASN A 155 -11.51 -1.72 3.00
N TYR A 156 -10.30 -1.39 3.47
CA TYR A 156 -9.19 -2.32 3.62
C TYR A 156 -8.65 -2.30 5.04
N ASP A 157 -8.23 -3.47 5.51
CA ASP A 157 -7.63 -3.66 6.84
C ASP A 157 -6.11 -3.52 6.79
N SER A 158 -5.51 -3.84 5.65
CA SER A 158 -4.05 -3.76 5.43
C SER A 158 -3.72 -3.23 4.06
N MET A 159 -2.54 -2.60 3.94
CA MET A 159 -2.01 -2.14 2.65
C MET A 159 -0.60 -2.67 2.42
N LEU A 160 -0.42 -3.31 1.27
CA LEU A 160 0.87 -3.76 0.76
C LEU A 160 1.25 -2.87 -0.43
N VAL A 161 2.34 -2.11 -0.32
CA VAL A 161 2.81 -1.23 -1.40
C VAL A 161 3.85 -1.96 -2.23
N LEU A 162 3.49 -2.30 -3.48
CA LEU A 162 4.37 -2.90 -4.47
C LEU A 162 4.72 -1.87 -5.53
N THR A 163 5.94 -1.39 -5.52
CA THR A 163 6.38 -0.32 -6.41
C THR A 163 7.78 -0.56 -6.95
N HIS A 164 8.11 0.09 -8.06
CA HIS A 164 9.48 0.23 -8.52
C HIS A 164 10.02 1.61 -8.15
N PHE A 165 11.32 1.68 -7.88
CA PHE A 165 11.96 2.95 -7.57
C PHE A 165 12.02 3.86 -8.80
N LYS A 166 11.50 5.07 -8.67
CA LYS A 166 11.60 6.12 -9.70
C LYS A 166 11.51 7.52 -9.06
N GLY A 167 12.06 8.50 -9.75
CA GLY A 167 11.84 9.91 -9.44
C GLY A 167 10.52 10.45 -10.02
N HIS A 168 10.12 11.64 -9.58
CA HIS A 168 9.04 12.42 -10.13
C HIS A 168 9.49 13.89 -10.27
N THR A 169 8.93 14.59 -11.25
CA THR A 169 9.31 15.98 -11.54
C THR A 169 8.47 17.01 -10.78
N MET A 170 7.44 16.58 -10.03
CA MET A 170 6.63 17.45 -9.17
C MET A 170 7.16 17.48 -7.76
#